data_77a55c4abb1cb9367a8def6c8f3ec3a2
#
_entry.id   77a55c4abb1cb9367a8def6c8f3ec3a2
#
_cell.length_a   1.000
_cell.length_b   1.000
_cell.length_c   1.000
_cell.angle_alpha   90.00
_cell.angle_beta   90.00
_cell.angle_gamma   90.00
#
_symmetry.space_group_name_H-M   'P 1'
#
loop_
_entity.id
_entity.type
_entity.pdbx_description
1 polymer ?
#
loop_
_entity_poly.entity_id
_entity_poly.type
_entity_poly.pdbx_seq_one_letter_code
_entity_poly.pdbx_strand_id
1 'polypeptide(L)'
;MSPLLLVYHQDYLTSYYTSTVESPARVKAIHAKLSTRFPIVEAQPARREDILRVHTSALVERVESESRETYETALLAAGGAIRASDEAMRGIPTFALVRPPGHHAGPDRYWGYCFFNNIAVAISRLLAKGTITSAVVIDIDLH
;
A
#
# COMPACT_ATOMS: atom_id res chain seq x y z
N MET A 1 -5.45 -2.09 25.89
CA MET A 1 -4.82 -1.80 24.56
C MET A 1 -5.82 -2.17 23.48
N SER A 2 -6.08 -1.27 22.54
CA SER A 2 -6.90 -1.63 21.39
C SER A 2 -6.21 -2.75 20.62
N PRO A 3 -6.92 -3.80 20.16
CA PRO A 3 -6.32 -4.85 19.36
C PRO A 3 -5.74 -4.26 18.07
N LEU A 4 -4.62 -4.82 17.60
CA LEU A 4 -4.07 -4.49 16.29
C LEU A 4 -5.13 -4.81 15.22
N LEU A 5 -5.33 -3.88 14.28
CA LEU A 5 -6.20 -4.08 13.12
C LEU A 5 -5.36 -4.47 11.90
N LEU A 6 -5.81 -5.44 11.14
CA LEU A 6 -5.18 -5.87 9.90
C LEU A 6 -5.96 -5.30 8.71
N VAL A 7 -5.29 -4.56 7.83
CA VAL A 7 -5.86 -4.17 6.52
C VAL A 7 -5.40 -5.17 5.48
N TYR A 8 -6.34 -5.75 4.73
CA TYR A 8 -6.06 -6.77 3.73
C TYR A 8 -7.10 -6.74 2.60
N HIS A 9 -6.75 -7.27 1.46
CA HIS A 9 -7.67 -7.58 0.36
C HIS A 9 -7.23 -8.85 -0.36
N GLN A 10 -8.19 -9.67 -0.81
CA GLN A 10 -7.91 -10.93 -1.50
C GLN A 10 -7.12 -10.72 -2.80
N ASP A 11 -7.34 -9.61 -3.50
CA ASP A 11 -6.68 -9.29 -4.76
C ASP A 11 -5.18 -8.98 -4.62
N TYR A 12 -4.65 -8.87 -3.40
CA TYR A 12 -3.19 -8.89 -3.19
C TYR A 12 -2.55 -10.22 -3.60
N LEU A 13 -3.35 -11.25 -3.82
CA LEU A 13 -2.91 -12.55 -4.34
C LEU A 13 -2.98 -12.64 -5.87
N THR A 14 -3.41 -11.59 -6.57
CA THR A 14 -3.43 -11.52 -8.02
C THR A 14 -2.02 -11.71 -8.58
N SER A 15 -1.89 -12.55 -9.60
CA SER A 15 -0.64 -12.76 -10.29
C SER A 15 -0.44 -11.69 -11.36
N TYR A 16 0.67 -10.99 -11.31
CA TYR A 16 1.18 -10.10 -12.35
C TYR A 16 2.68 -10.38 -12.55
N TYR A 17 3.27 -9.84 -13.60
CA TYR A 17 4.68 -10.11 -13.88
C TYR A 17 5.58 -9.61 -12.75
N THR A 18 6.24 -10.54 -12.08
CA THR A 18 7.16 -10.29 -10.98
C THR A 18 8.12 -11.47 -10.81
N SER A 19 9.06 -11.38 -9.89
CA SER A 19 9.96 -12.49 -9.57
C SER A 19 9.36 -13.40 -8.49
N THR A 20 9.98 -14.56 -8.30
CA THR A 20 9.59 -15.54 -7.28
C THR A 20 9.72 -15.01 -5.85
N VAL A 21 10.60 -14.03 -5.63
CA VAL A 21 10.79 -13.42 -4.29
C VAL A 21 9.66 -12.47 -3.91
N GLU A 22 8.98 -11.85 -4.90
CA GLU A 22 7.80 -11.01 -4.69
C GLU A 22 6.52 -11.77 -5.09
N SER A 23 6.31 -12.96 -4.57
CA SER A 23 5.18 -13.82 -4.92
C SER A 23 3.96 -13.61 -4.01
N PRO A 24 2.73 -13.85 -4.51
CA PRO A 24 1.51 -13.85 -3.71
C PRO A 24 1.57 -14.79 -2.51
N ALA A 25 2.33 -15.88 -2.61
CA ALA A 25 2.47 -16.87 -1.54
C ALA A 25 2.99 -16.28 -0.22
N ARG A 26 3.82 -15.23 -0.28
CA ARG A 26 4.30 -14.51 0.91
C ARG A 26 3.14 -13.90 1.69
N VAL A 27 2.34 -13.09 1.02
CA VAL A 27 1.18 -12.42 1.62
C VAL A 27 0.14 -13.45 2.09
N LYS A 28 -0.10 -14.50 1.29
CA LYS A 28 -1.00 -15.60 1.67
C LYS A 28 -0.59 -16.28 2.99
N ALA A 29 0.70 -16.58 3.14
CA ALA A 29 1.23 -17.22 4.35
C ALA A 29 1.10 -16.31 5.59
N ILE A 30 1.42 -15.01 5.43
CA ILE A 30 1.29 -14.02 6.51
C ILE A 30 -0.20 -13.85 6.88
N HIS A 31 -1.07 -13.67 5.89
CA HIS A 31 -2.51 -13.55 6.10
C HIS A 31 -3.08 -14.76 6.86
N ALA A 32 -2.78 -15.98 6.45
CA ALA A 32 -3.25 -17.19 7.12
C ALA A 32 -2.87 -17.25 8.60
N LYS A 33 -1.71 -16.69 8.96
CA LYS A 33 -1.23 -16.66 10.35
C LYS A 33 -1.84 -15.52 11.17
N LEU A 34 -2.06 -14.37 10.58
CA LEU A 34 -2.55 -13.17 11.28
C LEU A 34 -4.07 -13.12 11.37
N SER A 35 -4.79 -13.60 10.38
CA SER A 35 -6.26 -13.56 10.31
C SER A 35 -6.97 -14.30 11.45
N THR A 36 -6.29 -15.26 12.06
CA THR A 36 -6.81 -15.97 13.24
C THR A 36 -6.61 -15.20 14.55
N ARG A 37 -5.84 -14.12 14.55
CA ARG A 37 -5.44 -13.39 15.76
C ARG A 37 -5.97 -11.95 15.80
N PHE A 38 -6.15 -11.33 14.63
CA PHE A 38 -6.47 -9.93 14.52
C PHE A 38 -7.71 -9.71 13.65
N PRO A 39 -8.56 -8.76 14.00
CA PRO A 39 -9.67 -8.37 13.14
C PRO A 39 -9.14 -7.79 11.83
N ILE A 40 -9.88 -8.03 10.75
CA ILE A 40 -9.51 -7.59 9.39
C ILE A 40 -10.51 -6.55 8.92
N VAL A 41 -10.00 -5.50 8.28
CA VAL A 41 -10.77 -4.58 7.46
C VAL A 41 -10.26 -4.62 6.03
N GLU A 42 -11.19 -4.51 5.11
CA GLU A 42 -10.89 -4.59 3.68
C GLU A 42 -10.33 -3.26 3.16
N ALA A 43 -9.29 -3.34 2.32
CA ALA A 43 -8.78 -2.21 1.58
C ALA A 43 -9.72 -1.84 0.42
N GLN A 44 -9.67 -0.58 -0.01
CA GLN A 44 -10.27 -0.12 -1.25
C GLN A 44 -9.17 0.51 -2.12
N PRO A 45 -9.24 0.46 -3.45
CA PRO A 45 -8.24 1.10 -4.30
C PRO A 45 -8.10 2.59 -4.00
N ALA A 46 -6.86 3.09 -4.01
CA ALA A 46 -6.60 4.51 -3.94
C ALA A 46 -7.18 5.23 -5.16
N ARG A 47 -7.63 6.45 -4.98
CA ARG A 47 -8.04 7.29 -6.10
C ARG A 47 -6.82 7.80 -6.85
N ARG A 48 -6.94 7.98 -8.17
CA ARG A 48 -5.88 8.56 -8.99
C ARG A 48 -5.38 9.90 -8.43
N GLU A 49 -6.28 10.72 -7.92
CA GLU A 49 -5.92 12.00 -7.29
C GLU A 49 -5.00 11.87 -6.06
N ASP A 50 -5.15 10.81 -5.26
CA ASP A 50 -4.28 10.54 -4.12
C ASP A 50 -2.88 10.09 -4.58
N ILE A 51 -2.81 9.30 -5.64
CA ILE A 51 -1.53 8.88 -6.25
C ILE A 51 -0.79 10.10 -6.82
N LEU A 52 -1.49 11.00 -7.51
CA LEU A 52 -0.93 12.21 -8.11
C LEU A 52 -0.42 13.24 -7.09
N ARG A 53 -0.69 13.09 -5.80
CA ARG A 53 -0.07 13.90 -4.74
C ARG A 53 1.42 13.60 -4.56
N VAL A 54 1.87 12.44 -4.99
CA VAL A 54 3.25 11.94 -4.79
C VAL A 54 3.93 11.69 -6.13
N HIS A 55 3.18 11.20 -7.11
CA HIS A 55 3.71 10.74 -8.39
C HIS A 55 3.27 11.63 -9.54
N THR A 56 4.12 11.73 -10.56
CA THR A 56 3.78 12.43 -11.81
C THR A 56 2.73 11.66 -12.61
N SER A 57 1.95 12.35 -13.43
CA SER A 57 1.00 11.72 -14.36
C SER A 57 1.70 10.73 -15.29
N ALA A 58 2.90 11.09 -15.78
CA ALA A 58 3.70 10.23 -16.65
C ALA A 58 4.08 8.90 -15.97
N LEU A 59 4.39 8.90 -14.67
CA LEU A 59 4.62 7.66 -13.94
C LEU A 59 3.33 6.84 -13.82
N VAL A 60 2.22 7.47 -13.47
CA VAL A 60 0.93 6.78 -13.34
C VAL A 60 0.52 6.12 -14.65
N GLU A 61 0.63 6.84 -15.77
CA GLU A 61 0.34 6.32 -17.11
C GLU A 61 1.25 5.16 -17.49
N ARG A 62 2.53 5.23 -17.13
CA ARG A 62 3.48 4.13 -17.35
C ARG A 62 3.11 2.88 -16.55
N VAL A 63 2.73 3.02 -15.27
CA VAL A 63 2.27 1.88 -14.46
C VAL A 63 0.95 1.30 -15.01
N GLU A 64 0.03 2.15 -15.46
CA GLU A 64 -1.22 1.75 -16.10
C GLU A 64 -0.98 0.96 -17.39
N SER A 65 0.09 1.27 -18.13
CA SER A 65 0.47 0.58 -19.36
C SER A 65 1.16 -0.77 -19.16
N GLU A 66 1.60 -1.12 -17.95
CA GLU A 66 2.23 -2.42 -17.67
C GLU A 66 1.25 -3.58 -17.88
N SER A 67 0.22 -3.61 -17.09
CA SER A 67 -0.95 -4.48 -17.24
C SER A 67 -2.08 -3.98 -16.34
N ARG A 68 -3.30 -4.38 -16.65
CA ARG A 68 -4.46 -4.08 -15.82
C ARG A 68 -4.29 -4.60 -14.40
N GLU A 69 -3.84 -5.84 -14.26
CA GLU A 69 -3.63 -6.51 -12.99
C GLU A 69 -2.59 -5.78 -12.14
N THR A 70 -1.47 -5.36 -12.75
CA THR A 70 -0.43 -4.57 -12.08
C THR A 70 -0.99 -3.25 -11.56
N TYR A 71 -1.68 -2.50 -12.41
CA TYR A 71 -2.21 -1.19 -12.05
C TYR A 71 -3.27 -1.27 -10.95
N GLU A 72 -4.26 -2.15 -11.11
CA GLU A 72 -5.33 -2.33 -10.13
C GLU A 72 -4.78 -2.78 -8.78
N THR A 73 -3.82 -3.71 -8.76
CA THR A 73 -3.20 -4.19 -7.51
C THR A 73 -2.34 -3.11 -6.87
N ALA A 74 -1.63 -2.29 -7.66
CA ALA A 74 -0.84 -1.16 -7.14
C ALA A 74 -1.74 -0.08 -6.52
N LEU A 75 -2.87 0.25 -7.15
CA LEU A 75 -3.87 1.16 -6.56
C LEU A 75 -4.42 0.61 -5.26
N LEU A 76 -4.70 -0.68 -5.22
CA LEU A 76 -5.22 -1.34 -4.04
C LEU A 76 -4.19 -1.36 -2.88
N ALA A 77 -2.90 -1.52 -3.18
CA ALA A 77 -1.84 -1.47 -2.17
C ALA A 77 -1.72 -0.08 -1.55
N ALA A 78 -1.73 0.97 -2.36
CA ALA A 78 -1.77 2.36 -1.88
C ALA A 78 -3.04 2.63 -1.06
N GLY A 79 -4.18 2.12 -1.51
CA GLY A 79 -5.46 2.21 -0.80
C GLY A 79 -5.44 1.51 0.56
N GLY A 80 -4.74 0.37 0.66
CA GLY A 80 -4.52 -0.33 1.92
C GLY A 80 -3.72 0.51 2.92
N ALA A 81 -2.67 1.20 2.46
CA ALA A 81 -1.91 2.13 3.30
C ALA A 81 -2.76 3.33 3.74
N ILE A 82 -3.59 3.87 2.85
CA ILE A 82 -4.56 4.93 3.18
C ILE A 82 -5.54 4.44 4.26
N ARG A 83 -6.13 3.26 4.08
CA ARG A 83 -7.06 2.70 5.06
C ARG A 83 -6.39 2.51 6.41
N ALA A 84 -5.17 1.97 6.45
CA ALA A 84 -4.42 1.79 7.68
C ALA A 84 -4.14 3.13 8.38
N SER A 85 -3.77 4.15 7.63
CA SER A 85 -3.53 5.49 8.19
C SER A 85 -4.81 6.13 8.75
N ASP A 86 -5.95 5.97 8.08
CA ASP A 86 -7.24 6.47 8.57
C ASP A 86 -7.65 5.78 9.90
N GLU A 87 -7.42 4.47 10.05
CA GLU A 87 -7.68 3.76 11.32
C GLU A 87 -6.70 4.16 12.43
N ALA A 88 -5.41 4.34 12.07
CA ALA A 88 -4.41 4.81 13.02
C ALA A 88 -4.75 6.21 13.57
N MET A 89 -5.30 7.09 12.75
CA MET A 89 -5.78 8.41 13.22
C MET A 89 -6.97 8.35 14.18
N ARG A 90 -7.67 7.22 14.24
CA ARG A 90 -8.71 6.93 15.25
C ARG A 90 -8.14 6.32 16.53
N GLY A 91 -6.82 6.20 16.64
CA GLY A 91 -6.12 5.60 17.77
C GLY A 91 -6.06 4.08 17.75
N ILE A 92 -6.30 3.45 16.59
CA ILE A 92 -6.25 2.00 16.43
C ILE A 92 -4.92 1.63 15.77
N PRO A 93 -4.00 0.93 16.46
CA PRO A 93 -2.80 0.40 15.82
C PRO A 93 -3.17 -0.49 14.64
N THR A 94 -2.60 -0.22 13.48
CA THR A 94 -3.03 -0.89 12.24
C THR A 94 -1.82 -1.38 11.44
N PHE A 95 -1.94 -2.58 10.89
CA PHE A 95 -0.96 -3.18 10.01
C PHE A 95 -1.56 -3.40 8.62
N ALA A 96 -1.01 -2.73 7.61
CA ALA A 96 -1.39 -2.93 6.22
C ALA A 96 -0.58 -4.08 5.62
N LEU A 97 -1.21 -5.24 5.45
CA LEU A 97 -0.64 -6.37 4.74
C LEU A 97 -0.95 -6.22 3.25
N VAL A 98 -0.14 -5.44 2.56
CA VAL A 98 -0.35 -5.05 1.17
C VAL A 98 0.71 -5.62 0.24
N ARG A 99 0.37 -5.75 -1.02
CA ARG A 99 1.22 -6.11 -2.15
C ARG A 99 0.67 -5.42 -3.41
N PRO A 100 1.51 -4.82 -4.26
CA PRO A 100 2.98 -4.72 -4.23
C PRO A 100 3.52 -3.83 -3.10
N PRO A 101 4.84 -3.91 -2.82
CA PRO A 101 5.53 -2.97 -1.94
C PRO A 101 5.59 -1.56 -2.57
N GLY A 102 6.16 -0.57 -1.86
CA GLY A 102 6.11 0.81 -2.36
C GLY A 102 7.33 1.68 -2.09
N HIS A 103 8.22 1.30 -1.20
CA HIS A 103 9.26 2.20 -0.67
C HIS A 103 10.32 2.62 -1.70
N HIS A 104 10.53 1.84 -2.76
CA HIS A 104 11.45 2.20 -3.84
C HIS A 104 10.86 3.14 -4.88
N ALA A 105 9.54 3.36 -4.91
CA ALA A 105 8.93 4.24 -5.89
C ALA A 105 9.20 5.71 -5.57
N GLY A 106 9.79 6.41 -6.52
CA GLY A 106 10.00 7.87 -6.48
C GLY A 106 8.87 8.63 -7.19
N PRO A 107 8.97 9.97 -7.29
CA PRO A 107 7.92 10.77 -7.92
C PRO A 107 7.69 10.43 -9.40
N ASP A 108 8.75 10.12 -10.14
CA ASP A 108 8.76 9.94 -11.59
C ASP A 108 9.28 8.58 -12.08
N ARG A 109 9.63 7.68 -11.14
CA ARG A 109 10.21 6.36 -11.45
C ARG A 109 9.76 5.32 -10.43
N TYR A 110 9.71 4.07 -10.88
CA TYR A 110 9.48 2.90 -10.04
C TYR A 110 10.52 1.80 -10.35
N TRP A 111 10.82 0.99 -9.35
CA TRP A 111 11.70 -0.19 -9.45
C TRP A 111 11.53 -1.10 -8.22
N GLY A 112 12.23 -2.22 -8.16
CA GLY A 112 12.21 -3.10 -6.98
C GLY A 112 10.81 -3.59 -6.60
N TYR A 113 9.97 -3.89 -7.60
CA TYR A 113 8.56 -4.30 -7.44
C TYR A 113 7.63 -3.23 -6.87
N CYS A 114 8.11 -2.01 -6.66
CA CYS A 114 7.36 -0.89 -6.10
C CYS A 114 6.84 0.01 -7.21
N PHE A 115 5.55 0.00 -7.48
CA PHE A 115 4.93 0.84 -8.52
C PHE A 115 4.55 2.22 -8.00
N PHE A 116 3.85 2.28 -6.86
CA PHE A 116 3.53 3.51 -6.15
C PHE A 116 4.09 3.46 -4.72
N ASN A 117 4.47 4.60 -4.18
CA ASN A 117 4.94 4.69 -2.81
C ASN A 117 3.75 4.74 -1.85
N ASN A 118 3.29 3.57 -1.42
CA ASN A 118 2.07 3.40 -0.64
C ASN A 118 2.04 4.27 0.61
N ILE A 119 3.14 4.31 1.38
CA ILE A 119 3.21 5.08 2.63
C ILE A 119 3.25 6.59 2.36
N ALA A 120 4.00 7.03 1.33
CA ALA A 120 4.05 8.43 0.96
C ALA A 120 2.69 8.95 0.49
N VAL A 121 1.93 8.14 -0.27
CA VAL A 121 0.56 8.48 -0.71
C VAL A 121 -0.35 8.65 0.51
N ALA A 122 -0.32 7.73 1.47
CA ALA A 122 -1.13 7.82 2.69
C ALA A 122 -0.79 9.06 3.51
N ILE A 123 0.51 9.33 3.74
CA ILE A 123 0.98 10.51 4.48
C ILE A 123 0.60 11.80 3.75
N SER A 124 0.84 11.90 2.45
CA SER A 124 0.52 13.09 1.65
C SER A 124 -0.97 13.42 1.71
N ARG A 125 -1.83 12.40 1.70
CA ARG A 125 -3.28 12.57 1.85
C ARG A 125 -3.65 13.10 3.22
N LEU A 126 -3.05 12.60 4.31
CA LEU A 126 -3.30 13.11 5.68
C LEU A 126 -2.84 14.56 5.85
N LEU A 127 -1.67 14.91 5.30
CA LEU A 127 -1.14 16.27 5.28
C LEU A 127 -2.08 17.23 4.52
N ALA A 128 -2.53 16.83 3.34
CA ALA A 128 -3.44 17.62 2.51
C ALA A 128 -4.82 17.85 3.17
N LYS A 129 -5.26 16.93 4.01
CA LYS A 129 -6.48 17.09 4.83
C LYS A 129 -6.27 17.90 6.10
N GLY A 130 -5.04 18.27 6.42
CA GLY A 130 -4.71 18.93 7.69
C GLY A 130 -4.89 18.03 8.92
N THR A 131 -4.98 16.71 8.73
CA THR A 131 -5.14 15.75 9.84
C THR A 131 -3.84 15.63 10.63
N ILE A 132 -2.70 15.76 9.96
CA ILE A 132 -1.37 15.80 10.56
C ILE A 132 -0.58 16.98 9.99
N THR A 133 0.45 17.43 10.71
CA THR A 133 1.38 18.46 10.26
C THR A 133 2.76 17.92 9.91
N SER A 134 3.08 16.73 10.39
CA SER A 134 4.34 16.03 10.12
C SER A 134 4.17 14.52 10.31
N ALA A 135 5.06 13.76 9.72
CA ALA A 135 5.15 12.31 9.90
C ALA A 135 6.62 11.87 9.88
N VAL A 136 6.90 10.76 10.55
CA VAL A 136 8.20 10.07 10.48
C VAL A 136 7.96 8.69 9.92
N VAL A 137 8.75 8.30 8.93
CA VAL A 137 8.76 6.94 8.37
C VAL A 137 10.03 6.25 8.84
N ILE A 138 9.87 5.08 9.43
CA ILE A 138 10.98 4.20 9.79
C ILE A 138 10.90 3.00 8.85
N ASP A 139 11.85 2.94 7.92
CA ASP A 139 11.98 1.81 7.01
C ASP A 139 12.97 0.81 7.59
N ILE A 140 12.53 -0.42 7.76
CA ILE A 140 13.35 -1.52 8.30
C ILE A 140 13.63 -2.60 7.24
N ASP A 141 13.27 -2.34 5.98
CA ASP A 141 13.62 -3.21 4.88
C ASP A 141 15.14 -3.18 4.64
N LEU A 142 15.71 -4.31 4.22
CA LEU A 142 17.14 -4.45 4.04
C LEU A 142 17.64 -3.83 2.73
N HIS A 143 16.78 -3.68 1.75
CA HIS A 143 17.09 -3.10 0.44
C HIS A 143 16.64 -1.65 0.36
#